data_7b1946bd6387cefb2b4dc74cadfe9b5c
#
_entry.id   7b1946bd6387cefb2b4dc74cadfe9b5c
#
_cell.length_a   1.000
_cell.length_b   1.000
_cell.length_c   1.000
_cell.angle_alpha   90.00
_cell.angle_beta   90.00
_cell.angle_gamma   90.00
#
_symmetry.space_group_name_H-M   'P 1'
#
loop_
_entity.id
_entity.type
_entity.pdbx_description
1 polymer ?
#
loop_
_entity_poly.entity_id
_entity_poly.type
_entity_poly.pdbx_seq_one_letter_code
_entity_poly.pdbx_strand_id
1 'polypeptide(L)'
;MQTTQKIRDSLRAARLALQQNYLAHGKAQQLLQAHARLVDTHLREAWQMLAMPPGLALVAVGGYGREELYPKSDIDLLILLPQQPDEPLQHSLQDLIGVFWDI
;
A
#
# COMPACT_ATOMS: atom_id res chain seq x y z
N MET A 1 -12.58 11.96 9.17
CA MET A 1 -11.53 12.40 8.25
C MET A 1 -10.39 11.37 8.24
N GLN A 2 -9.96 10.93 7.07
CA GLN A 2 -8.86 9.97 6.97
C GLN A 2 -7.52 10.68 7.19
N THR A 3 -6.63 10.05 7.96
CA THR A 3 -5.29 10.56 8.25
C THR A 3 -4.27 9.44 8.07
N THR A 4 -2.99 9.81 7.94
CA THR A 4 -1.90 8.84 7.86
C THR A 4 -1.90 7.92 9.08
N GLN A 5 -2.12 8.48 10.28
CA GLN A 5 -2.16 7.68 11.50
C GLN A 5 -3.31 6.68 11.48
N LYS A 6 -4.49 7.07 11.03
CA LYS A 6 -5.64 6.16 10.94
C LYS A 6 -5.37 5.02 9.95
N ILE A 7 -4.78 5.33 8.80
CA ILE A 7 -4.42 4.32 7.82
C ILE A 7 -3.40 3.36 8.42
N ARG A 8 -2.35 3.87 9.05
CA ARG A 8 -1.32 3.05 9.69
C ARG A 8 -1.89 2.14 10.76
N ASP A 9 -2.74 2.68 11.64
CA ASP A 9 -3.32 1.90 12.73
C ASP A 9 -4.27 0.83 12.20
N SER A 10 -5.06 1.15 11.17
CA SER A 10 -5.95 0.20 10.51
C SER A 10 -5.17 -0.93 9.84
N LEU A 11 -4.09 -0.61 9.13
CA LEU A 11 -3.24 -1.61 8.48
C LEU A 11 -2.58 -2.52 9.52
N ARG A 12 -2.07 -1.95 10.61
CA ARG A 12 -1.44 -2.73 11.67
C ARG A 12 -2.43 -3.70 12.32
N ALA A 13 -3.63 -3.23 12.64
CA ALA A 13 -4.66 -4.08 13.25
C ALA A 13 -5.09 -5.19 12.30
N ALA A 14 -5.26 -4.87 11.02
CA ALA A 14 -5.67 -5.85 10.00
C ALA A 14 -4.57 -6.89 9.75
N ARG A 15 -3.30 -6.48 9.75
CA ARG A 15 -2.18 -7.43 9.65
C ARG A 15 -2.14 -8.38 10.83
N LEU A 16 -2.39 -7.89 12.03
CA LEU A 16 -2.43 -8.73 13.23
C LEU A 16 -3.56 -9.77 13.14
N ALA A 17 -4.75 -9.34 12.73
CA ALA A 17 -5.89 -10.24 12.55
C ALA A 17 -5.60 -11.31 11.50
N LEU A 18 -4.98 -10.92 10.40
CA LEU A 18 -4.59 -11.84 9.32
C LEU A 18 -3.58 -12.88 9.81
N GLN A 19 -2.59 -12.44 10.59
CA GLN A 19 -1.57 -13.32 11.16
C GLN A 19 -2.19 -14.33 12.12
N GLN A 20 -3.11 -13.88 12.97
CA GLN A 20 -3.82 -14.76 13.91
C GLN A 20 -4.67 -15.80 13.17
N ASN A 21 -5.32 -15.41 12.08
CA ASN A 21 -6.08 -16.33 11.24
C ASN A 21 -5.16 -17.38 10.61
N TYR A 22 -3.98 -16.99 10.14
CA TYR A 22 -3.00 -17.92 9.59
C TYR A 22 -2.54 -18.94 10.65
N LEU A 23 -2.24 -18.47 11.87
CA LEU A 23 -1.82 -19.36 12.95
C LEU A 23 -2.90 -20.37 13.31
N ALA A 24 -4.18 -20.01 13.15
CA ALA A 24 -5.30 -20.90 13.42
C ALA A 24 -5.52 -21.92 12.32
N HIS A 25 -5.27 -21.59 11.05
CA HIS A 25 -5.65 -22.39 9.89
C HIS A 25 -4.52 -22.88 9.01
N GLY A 26 -3.33 -22.27 9.08
CA GLY A 26 -2.11 -22.72 8.41
C GLY A 26 -2.10 -22.62 6.87
N LYS A 27 -2.93 -21.78 6.27
CA LYS A 27 -3.05 -21.67 4.82
C LYS A 27 -2.17 -20.52 4.29
N ALA A 28 -0.89 -20.82 4.03
CA ALA A 28 0.12 -19.81 3.67
C ALA A 28 -0.22 -19.03 2.41
N GLN A 29 -0.67 -19.71 1.35
CA GLN A 29 -1.00 -19.02 0.09
C GLN A 29 -2.14 -18.02 0.28
N GLN A 30 -3.15 -18.39 1.05
CA GLN A 30 -4.25 -17.48 1.36
C GLN A 30 -3.78 -16.28 2.18
N LEU A 31 -2.83 -16.49 3.10
CA LEU A 31 -2.21 -15.40 3.86
C LEU A 31 -1.52 -14.40 2.94
N LEU A 32 -0.71 -14.89 1.99
CA LEU A 32 0.04 -14.02 1.08
C LEU A 32 -0.89 -13.18 0.21
N GLN A 33 -1.93 -13.81 -0.35
CA GLN A 33 -2.90 -13.11 -1.19
C GLN A 33 -3.73 -12.10 -0.39
N ALA A 34 -4.19 -12.51 0.79
CA ALA A 34 -4.97 -11.64 1.65
C ALA A 34 -4.14 -10.44 2.12
N HIS A 35 -2.85 -10.64 2.43
CA HIS A 35 -1.96 -9.56 2.83
C HIS A 35 -1.75 -8.57 1.68
N ALA A 36 -1.54 -9.05 0.46
CA ALA A 36 -1.40 -8.18 -0.72
C ALA A 36 -2.64 -7.31 -0.93
N ARG A 37 -3.84 -7.89 -0.84
CA ARG A 37 -5.10 -7.16 -0.97
C ARG A 37 -5.31 -6.15 0.15
N LEU A 38 -4.91 -6.51 1.35
CA LEU A 38 -4.99 -5.63 2.51
C LEU A 38 -4.12 -4.39 2.30
N VAL A 39 -2.89 -4.59 1.84
CA VAL A 39 -1.96 -3.49 1.51
C VAL A 39 -2.55 -2.64 0.38
N ASP A 40 -3.10 -3.27 -0.68
CA ASP A 40 -3.76 -2.54 -1.77
C ASP A 40 -4.82 -1.57 -1.25
N THR A 41 -5.69 -2.04 -0.37
CA THR A 41 -6.77 -1.23 0.19
C THR A 41 -6.22 0.01 0.90
N HIS A 42 -5.18 -0.18 1.72
CA HIS A 42 -4.61 0.91 2.50
C HIS A 42 -3.79 1.89 1.64
N LEU A 43 -3.12 1.39 0.60
CA LEU A 43 -2.43 2.27 -0.35
C LEU A 43 -3.42 3.11 -1.15
N ARG A 44 -4.56 2.53 -1.54
CA ARG A 44 -5.63 3.28 -2.20
C ARG A 44 -6.21 4.36 -1.30
N GLU A 45 -6.40 4.07 -0.03
CA GLU A 45 -6.86 5.06 0.93
C GLU A 45 -5.87 6.23 1.05
N ALA A 46 -4.57 5.94 1.10
CA ALA A 46 -3.54 6.98 1.14
C ALA A 46 -3.56 7.83 -0.15
N TRP A 47 -3.70 7.18 -1.29
CA TRP A 47 -3.81 7.86 -2.59
C TRP A 47 -4.99 8.82 -2.64
N GLN A 48 -6.15 8.36 -2.17
CA GLN A 48 -7.37 9.17 -2.13
C GLN A 48 -7.26 10.31 -1.12
N MET A 49 -6.67 10.04 0.04
CA MET A 49 -6.46 11.05 1.08
C MET A 49 -5.64 12.22 0.57
N LEU A 50 -4.62 11.96 -0.22
CA LEU A 50 -3.73 12.98 -0.78
C LEU A 50 -4.29 13.64 -2.04
N ALA A 51 -5.45 13.18 -2.53
CA ALA A 51 -6.08 13.71 -3.75
C ALA A 51 -5.09 13.79 -4.90
N MET A 52 -4.42 12.68 -5.21
CA MET A 52 -3.40 12.65 -6.25
C MET A 52 -3.95 13.07 -7.60
N PRO A 53 -3.15 13.79 -8.42
CA PRO A 53 -3.60 14.25 -9.73
C PRO A 53 -3.98 13.10 -10.66
N PRO A 54 -4.87 13.36 -11.65
CA PRO A 54 -5.21 12.33 -12.65
C PRO A 54 -4.02 12.03 -13.56
N GLY A 55 -4.09 10.91 -14.25
CA GLY A 55 -3.07 10.51 -15.21
C GLY A 55 -1.89 9.74 -14.63
N LEU A 56 -1.87 9.54 -13.31
CA LEU A 56 -0.83 8.74 -12.65
C LEU A 56 -1.33 7.31 -12.45
N ALA A 57 -0.42 6.36 -12.44
CA ALA A 57 -0.73 4.98 -12.09
C ALA A 57 0.23 4.47 -11.03
N LEU A 58 -0.32 3.83 -10.00
CA LEU A 58 0.45 3.13 -8.98
C LEU A 58 0.40 1.64 -9.30
N VAL A 59 1.56 1.02 -9.45
CA VAL A 59 1.66 -0.37 -9.90
C VAL A 59 2.42 -1.19 -8.88
N ALA A 60 1.83 -2.30 -8.45
CA ALA A 60 2.51 -3.28 -7.61
C ALA A 60 3.46 -4.11 -8.47
N VAL A 61 4.69 -4.28 -8.02
CA VAL A 61 5.71 -5.05 -8.72
C VAL A 61 6.38 -6.05 -7.79
N GLY A 62 7.25 -6.90 -8.32
CA GLY A 62 7.93 -7.91 -7.54
C GLY A 62 6.98 -8.93 -6.92
N GLY A 63 7.30 -9.40 -5.73
CA GLY A 63 6.46 -10.34 -4.99
C GLY A 63 5.07 -9.78 -4.69
N TYR A 64 5.00 -8.50 -4.37
CA TYR A 64 3.73 -7.82 -4.15
C TYR A 64 2.86 -7.84 -5.42
N GLY A 65 3.45 -7.56 -6.60
CA GLY A 65 2.75 -7.60 -7.87
C GLY A 65 2.19 -8.99 -8.24
N ARG A 66 2.80 -10.05 -7.72
CA ARG A 66 2.34 -11.43 -7.91
C ARG A 66 1.36 -11.92 -6.84
N GLU A 67 0.91 -11.03 -5.96
CA GLU A 67 0.08 -11.37 -4.79
C GLU A 67 0.76 -12.40 -3.86
N GLU A 68 2.09 -12.31 -3.76
CA GLU A 68 2.91 -13.19 -2.93
C GLU A 68 3.60 -12.38 -1.83
N LEU A 69 2.87 -11.48 -1.18
CA LEU A 69 3.44 -10.56 -0.20
C LEU A 69 3.49 -11.20 1.19
N TYR A 70 4.68 -11.56 1.63
CA TYR A 70 4.91 -12.01 3.00
C TYR A 70 4.76 -10.85 3.98
N PRO A 71 4.29 -11.10 5.22
CA PRO A 71 3.98 -10.02 6.16
C PRO A 71 5.13 -9.04 6.49
N LYS A 72 6.37 -9.46 6.35
CA LYS A 72 7.55 -8.61 6.62
C LYS A 72 8.35 -8.30 5.37
N SER A 73 7.81 -8.60 4.21
CA SER A 73 8.47 -8.31 2.93
C SER A 73 8.36 -6.84 2.59
N ASP A 74 9.31 -6.36 1.80
CA ASP A 74 9.24 -5.03 1.22
C ASP A 74 8.10 -4.93 0.23
N ILE A 75 7.44 -3.78 0.22
CA ILE A 75 6.39 -3.46 -0.73
C ILE A 75 7.05 -2.71 -1.90
N ASP A 76 7.11 -3.36 -3.06
CA ASP A 76 7.71 -2.79 -4.25
C ASP A 76 6.63 -2.12 -5.09
N LEU A 77 6.78 -0.83 -5.31
CA LEU A 77 5.82 0.00 -6.05
C LEU A 77 6.50 0.77 -7.15
N LEU A 78 5.77 0.96 -8.24
CA LEU A 78 6.19 1.78 -9.37
C LEU A 78 5.10 2.81 -9.63
N ILE A 79 5.50 4.07 -9.77
CA ILE A 79 4.58 5.15 -10.13
C ILE A 79 4.85 5.54 -11.57
N LEU A 80 3.84 5.38 -12.43
CA LEU A 80 3.93 5.75 -13.83
C LEU A 80 3.40 7.16 -14.01
N LEU A 81 4.18 7.99 -14.72
CA LEU A 81 3.87 9.38 -15.00
C LEU A 81 3.65 9.54 -16.51
N PRO A 82 2.68 10.38 -16.92
CA PRO A 82 2.45 10.64 -18.35
C PRO A 82 3.54 11.50 -18.98
N GLN A 83 4.28 12.26 -18.16
CA GLN A 83 5.32 13.19 -18.61
C GLN A 83 6.24 13.53 -17.45
N GLN A 84 7.28 14.33 -17.70
CA GLN A 84 8.15 14.84 -16.65
C GLN A 84 7.34 15.61 -15.61
N PRO A 85 7.58 15.38 -14.31
CA PRO A 85 6.78 16.03 -13.26
C PRO A 85 7.14 17.52 -13.14
N ASP A 86 6.13 18.37 -13.10
CA ASP A 86 6.27 19.78 -12.73
C ASP A 86 6.41 19.93 -11.21
N GLU A 87 6.61 21.15 -10.72
CA GLU A 87 6.79 21.37 -9.28
C GLU A 87 5.60 20.91 -8.43
N PRO A 88 4.34 21.26 -8.78
CA PRO A 88 3.20 20.78 -8.00
C PRO A 88 3.13 19.25 -7.94
N LEU A 89 3.41 18.58 -9.05
CA LEU A 89 3.41 17.11 -9.08
C LEU A 89 4.54 16.54 -8.24
N GLN A 90 5.73 17.15 -8.28
CA GLN A 90 6.85 16.71 -7.45
C GLN A 90 6.49 16.79 -5.96
N HIS A 91 5.82 17.86 -5.52
CA HIS A 91 5.35 17.98 -4.14
C HIS A 91 4.34 16.88 -3.79
N SER A 92 3.39 16.62 -4.68
CA SER A 92 2.41 15.55 -4.48
C SER A 92 3.08 14.19 -4.34
N LEU A 93 4.09 13.91 -5.16
CA LEU A 93 4.84 12.66 -5.10
C LEU A 93 5.65 12.55 -3.81
N GLN A 94 6.27 13.63 -3.35
CA GLN A 94 6.99 13.64 -2.09
C GLN A 94 6.06 13.37 -0.91
N ASP A 95 4.88 13.98 -0.90
CA ASP A 95 3.88 13.74 0.13
C ASP A 95 3.43 12.27 0.15
N LEU A 96 3.18 11.70 -1.02
CA LEU A 96 2.78 10.30 -1.16
C LEU A 96 3.86 9.37 -0.63
N ILE A 97 5.11 9.58 -1.01
CA ILE A 97 6.24 8.77 -0.56
C ILE A 97 6.35 8.86 0.96
N GLY A 98 6.22 10.08 1.52
CA GLY A 98 6.25 10.27 2.97
C GLY A 98 5.16 9.48 3.69
N VAL A 99 3.94 9.48 3.16
CA VAL A 99 2.83 8.71 3.73
C VAL A 99 3.12 7.20 3.64
N PHE A 100 3.62 6.72 2.50
CA PHE A 100 3.95 5.30 2.33
C PHE A 100 5.04 4.84 3.31
N TRP A 101 6.01 5.69 3.62
CA TRP A 101 7.01 5.39 4.64
C TRP A 101 6.42 5.32 6.05
N ASP A 102 5.37 6.10 6.32
CA ASP A 102 4.75 6.19 7.64
C ASP A 102 3.74 5.07 7.91
N ILE A 103 3.23 4.43 6.90
CA ILE A 103 2.27 3.33 7.08
C ILE A 103 2.94 1.98 6.92
#